data_bd01e5338e435ab2ed5b160b1d98e674
#
_entry.id   bd01e5338e435ab2ed5b160b1d98e674
#
_cell.length_a   1.000
_cell.length_b   1.000
_cell.length_c   1.000
_cell.angle_alpha   90.00
_cell.angle_beta   90.00
_cell.angle_gamma   90.00
#
_symmetry.space_group_name_H-M   'P 1'
#
loop_
_entity.id
_entity.type
_entity.pdbx_description
1 polymer ?
#
loop_
_entity_poly.entity_id
_entity_poly.type
_entity_poly.pdbx_seq_one_letter_code
_entity_poly.pdbx_strand_id
1 'polypeptide(L)'
;MPASEAVDLDEAAARMAASVRDAGALALSMFGRPIRTWTKFESSPVSDADIAVDRLLHERLADGSSSIAWLSEESVDDPSRLDARYLWIVDPIDGTRAYLAGSPDWSVSVALVDNGRPVAACLYAPVSDQFFMAIAAQGATCNGAPIAATTGASLDQLRIAGPRKLVERLTMRKPSFSVMPRVRSLALRLAQVAHGDCDVAIAGPNSHDWDLAAADLLVHEAGGLLAPVGGGGVIYNRPVLRHGTLIAAGRDRFAAFAELLGDERLASS
;
A
#
# COMPACT_ATOMS: atom_id res chain seq x y z
N MET A 1 -6.97 32.49 9.12
CA MET A 1 -6.31 31.21 9.41
C MET A 1 -4.82 31.40 9.23
N PRO A 2 -3.95 31.13 10.21
CA PRO A 2 -2.52 31.09 9.94
C PRO A 2 -2.29 30.03 8.85
N ALA A 3 -1.45 30.35 7.87
CA ALA A 3 -1.02 29.39 6.86
C ALA A 3 -0.36 28.22 7.60
N SER A 4 -0.84 27.00 7.40
CA SER A 4 -0.18 25.80 7.91
C SER A 4 1.26 25.83 7.37
N GLU A 5 2.25 25.88 8.25
CA GLU A 5 3.66 25.77 7.87
C GLU A 5 3.84 24.53 7.00
N ALA A 6 4.59 24.68 5.92
CA ALA A 6 4.88 23.55 5.04
C ALA A 6 5.75 22.54 5.82
N VAL A 7 5.35 21.28 5.78
CA VAL A 7 6.13 20.18 6.38
C VAL A 7 7.43 20.01 5.61
N ASP A 8 8.55 19.91 6.31
CA ASP A 8 9.82 19.51 5.71
C ASP A 8 9.72 18.01 5.36
N LEU A 9 9.63 17.73 4.04
CA LEU A 9 9.42 16.36 3.55
C LEU A 9 10.61 15.45 3.83
N ASP A 10 11.83 15.97 3.80
CA ASP A 10 13.02 15.15 4.03
C ASP A 10 13.14 14.78 5.50
N GLU A 11 12.83 15.71 6.42
CA GLU A 11 12.78 15.43 7.85
C GLU A 11 11.63 14.45 8.19
N ALA A 12 10.44 14.69 7.65
CA ALA A 12 9.28 13.80 7.85
C ALA A 12 9.54 12.39 7.32
N ALA A 13 10.17 12.28 6.14
CA ALA A 13 10.53 11.00 5.53
C ALA A 13 11.60 10.26 6.34
N ALA A 14 12.61 10.97 6.85
CA ALA A 14 13.64 10.38 7.71
C ALA A 14 13.04 9.85 9.02
N ARG A 15 12.15 10.63 9.66
CA ARG A 15 11.43 10.22 10.87
C ARG A 15 10.52 9.04 10.61
N MET A 16 9.78 9.04 9.49
CA MET A 16 8.95 7.92 9.07
C MET A 16 9.78 6.64 8.85
N ALA A 17 10.91 6.74 8.15
CA ALA A 17 11.78 5.61 7.88
C ALA A 17 12.31 4.96 9.16
N ALA A 18 12.77 5.75 10.13
CA ALA A 18 13.20 5.25 11.44
C ALA A 18 12.04 4.57 12.19
N SER A 19 10.86 5.22 12.22
CA SER A 19 9.67 4.70 12.92
C SER A 19 9.18 3.38 12.33
N VAL A 20 9.17 3.26 11.00
CA VAL A 20 8.72 2.03 10.29
C VAL A 20 9.72 0.87 10.51
N ARG A 21 11.02 1.15 10.59
CA ARG A 21 12.01 0.12 10.96
C ARG A 21 11.80 -0.38 12.39
N ASP A 22 11.62 0.51 13.36
CA ASP A 22 11.35 0.15 14.75
C ASP A 22 10.03 -0.63 14.87
N ALA A 23 8.99 -0.20 14.16
CA ALA A 23 7.70 -0.87 14.09
C ALA A 23 7.80 -2.28 13.50
N GLY A 24 8.53 -2.43 12.39
CA GLY A 24 8.79 -3.74 11.78
C GLY A 24 9.60 -4.66 12.70
N ALA A 25 10.60 -4.14 13.42
CA ALA A 25 11.35 -4.90 14.41
C ALA A 25 10.47 -5.35 15.58
N LEU A 26 9.58 -4.48 16.06
CA LEU A 26 8.59 -4.83 17.09
C LEU A 26 7.65 -5.94 16.60
N ALA A 27 7.04 -5.77 15.42
CA ALA A 27 6.17 -6.78 14.83
C ALA A 27 6.89 -8.12 14.66
N LEU A 28 8.13 -8.11 14.14
CA LEU A 28 8.94 -9.31 13.96
C LEU A 28 9.27 -9.99 15.29
N SER A 29 9.47 -9.23 16.36
CA SER A 29 9.72 -9.76 17.70
C SER A 29 8.54 -10.56 18.28
N MET A 30 7.33 -10.26 17.83
CA MET A 30 6.07 -10.92 18.23
C MET A 30 5.62 -11.98 17.23
N PHE A 31 6.20 -12.00 16.01
CA PHE A 31 5.84 -12.92 14.94
C PHE A 31 6.11 -14.38 15.31
N GLY A 32 5.15 -15.26 15.00
CA GLY A 32 5.23 -16.69 15.31
C GLY A 32 5.10 -17.03 16.79
N ARG A 33 4.78 -16.07 17.66
CA ARG A 33 4.55 -16.28 19.09
C ARG A 33 3.07 -16.34 19.42
N PRO A 34 2.66 -16.99 20.50
CA PRO A 34 1.29 -16.90 21.01
C PRO A 34 0.97 -15.46 21.40
N ILE A 35 0.00 -14.85 20.74
CA ILE A 35 -0.52 -13.52 21.01
C ILE A 35 -2.05 -13.55 21.03
N ARG A 36 -2.68 -12.62 21.72
CA ARG A 36 -4.15 -12.52 21.70
C ARG A 36 -4.59 -12.01 20.33
N THR A 37 -5.71 -12.58 19.87
CA THR A 37 -6.35 -12.22 18.61
C THR A 37 -7.85 -12.07 18.82
N TRP A 38 -8.45 -11.15 18.10
CA TRP A 38 -9.90 -10.97 18.06
C TRP A 38 -10.34 -10.52 16.68
N THR A 39 -11.64 -10.42 16.47
CA THR A 39 -12.20 -10.01 15.18
C THR A 39 -12.85 -8.64 15.34
N LYS A 40 -12.51 -7.72 14.46
CA LYS A 40 -13.22 -6.45 14.28
C LYS A 40 -14.50 -6.64 13.47
N PHE A 41 -15.26 -5.56 13.31
CA PHE A 41 -16.38 -5.52 12.35
C PHE A 41 -15.90 -5.99 10.96
N GLU A 42 -16.78 -6.71 10.22
CA GLU A 42 -16.51 -7.27 8.89
C GLU A 42 -15.52 -8.46 8.85
N SER A 43 -15.30 -9.16 9.95
CA SER A 43 -14.45 -10.38 10.01
C SER A 43 -12.96 -10.13 9.73
N SER A 44 -12.46 -8.90 9.93
CA SER A 44 -11.01 -8.64 9.90
C SER A 44 -10.38 -9.07 11.22
N PRO A 45 -9.38 -9.97 11.22
CA PRO A 45 -8.64 -10.30 12.42
C PRO A 45 -7.74 -9.15 12.83
N VAL A 46 -7.54 -8.99 14.12
CA VAL A 46 -6.56 -8.07 14.72
C VAL A 46 -5.86 -8.78 15.87
N SER A 47 -4.66 -8.39 16.19
CA SER A 47 -3.85 -8.97 17.25
C SER A 47 -3.22 -7.92 18.17
N ASP A 48 -2.67 -8.39 19.30
CA ASP A 48 -1.86 -7.52 20.18
C ASP A 48 -0.69 -6.87 19.42
N ALA A 49 -0.18 -7.51 18.34
CA ALA A 49 0.91 -6.96 17.54
C ALA A 49 0.45 -5.76 16.71
N ASP A 50 -0.72 -5.83 16.07
CA ASP A 50 -1.28 -4.71 15.30
C ASP A 50 -1.42 -3.47 16.21
N ILE A 51 -1.97 -3.65 17.41
CA ILE A 51 -2.16 -2.55 18.39
C ILE A 51 -0.83 -2.01 18.90
N ALA A 52 0.15 -2.89 19.17
CA ALA A 52 1.46 -2.46 19.67
C ALA A 52 2.23 -1.66 18.62
N VAL A 53 2.13 -2.07 17.35
CA VAL A 53 2.76 -1.40 16.23
C VAL A 53 2.08 -0.06 15.92
N ASP A 54 0.74 -0.03 15.91
CA ASP A 54 -0.04 1.22 15.75
C ASP A 54 0.36 2.27 16.79
N ARG A 55 0.37 1.86 18.06
CA ARG A 55 0.74 2.73 19.17
C ARG A 55 2.16 3.27 19.02
N LEU A 56 3.15 2.41 18.68
CA LEU A 56 4.53 2.84 18.47
C LEU A 56 4.63 3.85 17.33
N LEU A 57 3.97 3.59 16.20
CA LEU A 57 3.96 4.51 15.06
C LEU A 57 3.31 5.84 15.43
N HIS A 58 2.18 5.81 16.14
CA HIS A 58 1.52 7.03 16.60
C HIS A 58 2.41 7.84 17.54
N GLU A 59 3.05 7.22 18.53
CA GLU A 59 3.98 7.86 19.47
C GLU A 59 5.19 8.49 18.77
N ARG A 60 5.65 7.90 17.65
CA ARG A 60 6.83 8.36 16.91
C ARG A 60 6.52 9.42 15.86
N LEU A 61 5.35 9.35 15.24
CA LEU A 61 4.97 10.20 14.11
C LEU A 61 4.06 11.37 14.51
N ALA A 62 3.16 11.18 15.49
CA ALA A 62 2.33 12.24 16.04
C ALA A 62 3.12 12.98 17.13
N ASP A 63 4.00 13.88 16.72
CA ASP A 63 4.94 14.63 17.59
C ASP A 63 4.29 15.72 18.46
N GLY A 64 2.97 15.65 18.66
CA GLY A 64 2.21 16.66 19.42
C GLY A 64 2.01 17.97 18.65
N SER A 65 2.54 18.13 17.44
CA SER A 65 2.16 19.21 16.54
C SER A 65 0.77 18.89 15.97
N SER A 66 -0.18 19.78 16.18
CA SER A 66 -1.55 19.67 15.65
C SER A 66 -1.64 19.82 14.13
N SER A 67 -0.49 19.81 13.42
CA SER A 67 -0.43 20.13 12.00
C SER A 67 -0.61 18.94 11.06
N ILE A 68 -0.39 17.70 11.54
CA ILE A 68 -0.53 16.47 10.75
C ILE A 68 -1.55 15.57 11.42
N ALA A 69 -2.64 15.27 10.71
CA ALA A 69 -3.70 14.39 11.20
C ALA A 69 -3.27 12.90 11.12
N TRP A 70 -4.09 12.01 11.69
CA TRP A 70 -3.82 10.59 11.77
C TRP A 70 -4.98 9.76 11.23
N LEU A 71 -4.67 8.76 10.42
CA LEU A 71 -5.59 7.73 9.97
C LEU A 71 -4.88 6.38 10.01
N SER A 72 -5.40 5.43 10.77
CA SER A 72 -4.87 4.07 10.84
C SER A 72 -5.99 3.04 10.79
N GLU A 73 -5.67 1.84 10.31
CA GLU A 73 -6.59 0.70 10.35
C GLU A 73 -7.00 0.34 11.79
N GLU A 74 -6.14 0.59 12.78
CA GLU A 74 -6.31 0.14 14.15
C GLU A 74 -6.83 1.22 15.11
N SER A 75 -6.85 2.47 14.67
CA SER A 75 -7.34 3.61 15.45
C SER A 75 -8.78 3.99 15.06
N VAL A 76 -9.51 4.60 16.01
CA VAL A 76 -10.82 5.18 15.71
C VAL A 76 -10.63 6.34 14.74
N ASP A 77 -11.41 6.34 13.67
CA ASP A 77 -11.37 7.43 12.69
C ASP A 77 -11.88 8.74 13.30
N ASP A 78 -11.07 9.81 13.22
CA ASP A 78 -11.47 11.16 13.61
C ASP A 78 -11.81 11.97 12.33
N PRO A 79 -13.10 12.32 12.14
CA PRO A 79 -13.52 13.10 10.96
C PRO A 79 -12.81 14.45 10.81
N SER A 80 -12.21 15.01 11.87
CA SER A 80 -11.44 16.27 11.79
C SER A 80 -10.26 16.19 10.83
N ARG A 81 -9.77 14.97 10.52
CA ARG A 81 -8.75 14.73 9.50
C ARG A 81 -9.13 15.26 8.12
N LEU A 82 -10.43 15.37 7.82
CA LEU A 82 -10.91 15.84 6.51
C LEU A 82 -10.57 17.31 6.25
N ASP A 83 -10.37 18.09 7.31
CA ASP A 83 -9.97 19.50 7.24
C ASP A 83 -8.44 19.69 7.28
N ALA A 84 -7.70 18.60 7.52
CA ALA A 84 -6.25 18.66 7.62
C ALA A 84 -5.60 18.62 6.23
N ARG A 85 -4.61 19.48 6.00
CA ARG A 85 -3.77 19.44 4.80
C ARG A 85 -2.91 18.19 4.77
N TYR A 86 -2.23 17.88 5.89
CA TYR A 86 -1.32 16.75 6.03
C TYR A 86 -1.94 15.65 6.86
N LEU A 87 -1.72 14.41 6.45
CA LEU A 87 -2.25 13.23 7.11
C LEU A 87 -1.25 12.08 7.06
N TRP A 88 -0.97 11.46 8.20
CA TRP A 88 -0.38 10.13 8.24
C TRP A 88 -1.45 9.09 7.96
N ILE A 89 -1.19 8.22 6.98
CA ILE A 89 -2.02 7.04 6.70
C ILE A 89 -1.19 5.80 7.02
N VAL A 90 -1.71 4.92 7.88
CA VAL A 90 -0.97 3.83 8.50
C VAL A 90 -1.74 2.52 8.42
N ASP A 91 -1.07 1.48 7.97
CA ASP A 91 -1.43 0.09 8.23
C ASP A 91 -0.32 -0.54 9.08
N PRO A 92 -0.59 -0.81 10.36
CA PRO A 92 0.41 -1.37 11.27
C PRO A 92 0.90 -2.75 10.83
N ILE A 93 0.00 -3.62 10.32
CA ILE A 93 0.34 -4.94 9.79
C ILE A 93 -0.59 -5.25 8.60
N ASP A 94 -0.28 -4.71 7.42
CA ASP A 94 -0.96 -5.13 6.19
C ASP A 94 -0.70 -6.62 5.95
N GLY A 95 -1.77 -7.39 5.92
CA GLY A 95 -1.70 -8.84 5.87
C GLY A 95 -1.75 -9.53 7.23
N THR A 96 -2.51 -9.03 8.22
CA THR A 96 -2.70 -9.65 9.54
C THR A 96 -3.01 -11.15 9.47
N ARG A 97 -3.76 -11.61 8.47
CA ARG A 97 -4.00 -13.06 8.26
C ARG A 97 -2.75 -13.84 7.88
N ALA A 98 -1.80 -13.23 7.17
CA ALA A 98 -0.50 -13.84 6.89
C ALA A 98 0.33 -13.89 8.17
N TYR A 99 0.40 -12.77 8.87
CA TYR A 99 1.09 -12.63 10.14
C TYR A 99 0.66 -13.71 11.14
N LEU A 100 -0.64 -13.85 11.38
CA LEU A 100 -1.19 -14.84 12.30
C LEU A 100 -0.98 -16.30 11.85
N ALA A 101 -0.87 -16.53 10.55
CA ALA A 101 -0.59 -17.85 9.98
C ALA A 101 0.91 -18.20 9.95
N GLY A 102 1.79 -17.33 10.45
CA GLY A 102 3.25 -17.53 10.37
C GLY A 102 3.80 -17.43 8.94
N SER A 103 3.06 -16.80 8.02
CA SER A 103 3.48 -16.59 6.63
C SER A 103 4.29 -15.29 6.52
N PRO A 104 5.33 -15.21 5.68
CA PRO A 104 6.22 -14.05 5.61
C PRO A 104 5.63 -12.84 4.86
N ASP A 105 4.46 -12.99 4.23
CA ASP A 105 3.86 -12.05 3.28
C ASP A 105 2.98 -10.99 3.97
N TRP A 106 3.58 -10.25 4.91
CA TRP A 106 3.00 -9.11 5.61
C TRP A 106 3.98 -7.93 5.68
N SER A 107 3.47 -6.73 5.89
CA SER A 107 4.29 -5.51 5.93
C SER A 107 3.72 -4.45 6.86
N VAL A 108 4.58 -3.53 7.30
CA VAL A 108 4.19 -2.25 7.90
C VAL A 108 4.11 -1.21 6.79
N SER A 109 3.01 -0.47 6.68
CA SER A 109 2.78 0.50 5.61
C SER A 109 2.46 1.87 6.19
N VAL A 110 3.21 2.90 5.79
CA VAL A 110 3.03 4.29 6.25
C VAL A 110 3.21 5.25 5.08
N ALA A 111 2.28 6.19 4.94
CA ALA A 111 2.38 7.30 3.99
C ALA A 111 2.10 8.64 4.66
N LEU A 112 2.81 9.69 4.24
CA LEU A 112 2.44 11.07 4.46
C LEU A 112 1.69 11.58 3.24
N VAL A 113 0.52 12.13 3.47
CA VAL A 113 -0.37 12.66 2.43
C VAL A 113 -0.49 14.17 2.56
N ASP A 114 -0.33 14.91 1.47
CA ASP A 114 -0.60 16.35 1.34
C ASP A 114 -1.80 16.55 0.41
N ASN A 115 -2.89 17.16 0.92
CA ASN A 115 -4.12 17.43 0.15
C ASN A 115 -4.61 16.20 -0.64
N GLY A 116 -4.66 15.03 -0.01
CA GLY A 116 -5.16 13.78 -0.60
C GLY A 116 -4.21 13.09 -1.57
N ARG A 117 -2.92 13.48 -1.63
CA ARG A 117 -1.88 12.84 -2.44
C ARG A 117 -0.71 12.39 -1.58
N PRO A 118 -0.25 11.15 -1.69
CA PRO A 118 0.93 10.70 -0.97
C PRO A 118 2.18 11.47 -1.45
N VAL A 119 2.97 11.97 -0.50
CA VAL A 119 4.21 12.74 -0.76
C VAL A 119 5.45 12.10 -0.17
N ALA A 120 5.29 11.23 0.83
CA ALA A 120 6.35 10.35 1.31
C ALA A 120 5.74 9.00 1.68
N ALA A 121 6.46 7.90 1.49
CA ALA A 121 6.00 6.55 1.74
C ALA A 121 7.13 5.65 2.23
N CYS A 122 6.82 4.82 3.23
CA CYS A 122 7.63 3.67 3.62
C CYS A 122 6.74 2.42 3.69
N LEU A 123 7.29 1.31 3.20
CA LEU A 123 6.73 -0.02 3.37
C LEU A 123 7.86 -0.96 3.77
N TYR A 124 7.66 -1.70 4.85
CA TYR A 124 8.67 -2.64 5.33
C TYR A 124 8.07 -4.04 5.48
N ALA A 125 8.65 -5.01 4.80
CA ALA A 125 8.37 -6.44 4.95
C ALA A 125 9.51 -7.09 5.76
N PRO A 126 9.38 -7.19 7.11
CA PRO A 126 10.51 -7.53 7.98
C PRO A 126 11.07 -8.95 7.80
N VAL A 127 10.21 -9.90 7.39
CA VAL A 127 10.64 -11.30 7.22
C VAL A 127 11.55 -11.47 6.01
N SER A 128 11.31 -10.71 4.93
CA SER A 128 12.17 -10.70 3.73
C SER A 128 13.22 -9.59 3.75
N ASP A 129 13.22 -8.76 4.80
CA ASP A 129 14.07 -7.57 4.95
C ASP A 129 14.01 -6.64 3.74
N GLN A 130 12.82 -6.42 3.20
CA GLN A 130 12.58 -5.49 2.09
C GLN A 130 12.01 -4.18 2.64
N PHE A 131 12.82 -3.13 2.62
CA PHE A 131 12.44 -1.78 3.04
C PHE A 131 12.31 -0.88 1.83
N PHE A 132 11.07 -0.58 1.46
CA PHE A 132 10.73 0.32 0.36
C PHE A 132 10.55 1.73 0.87
N MET A 133 11.03 2.71 0.12
CA MET A 133 10.87 4.13 0.41
C MET A 133 10.68 4.93 -0.87
N ALA A 134 9.81 5.93 -0.82
CA ALA A 134 9.66 6.92 -1.88
C ALA A 134 9.37 8.30 -1.27
N ILE A 135 9.87 9.34 -1.93
CA ILE A 135 9.53 10.74 -1.70
C ILE A 135 9.11 11.31 -3.04
N ALA A 136 8.06 12.13 -3.07
CA ALA A 136 7.53 12.71 -4.29
C ALA A 136 8.62 13.43 -5.11
N ALA A 137 8.73 13.10 -6.38
CA ALA A 137 9.74 13.58 -7.34
C ALA A 137 11.20 13.20 -7.03
N GLN A 138 11.45 12.25 -6.10
CA GLN A 138 12.81 11.79 -5.78
C GLN A 138 13.05 10.33 -6.15
N GLY A 139 12.04 9.65 -6.72
CA GLY A 139 12.10 8.24 -7.07
C GLY A 139 11.79 7.29 -5.91
N ALA A 140 11.87 5.99 -6.19
CA ALA A 140 11.63 4.92 -5.23
C ALA A 140 12.86 4.04 -5.04
N THR A 141 13.04 3.53 -3.83
CA THR A 141 14.15 2.62 -3.48
C THR A 141 13.65 1.39 -2.73
N CYS A 142 14.39 0.29 -2.86
CA CYS A 142 14.30 -0.87 -1.96
C CYS A 142 15.67 -1.08 -1.32
N ASN A 143 15.73 -1.09 0.02
CA ASN A 143 16.98 -1.19 0.78
C ASN A 143 18.05 -0.15 0.33
N GLY A 144 17.61 1.05 -0.06
CA GLY A 144 18.47 2.13 -0.55
C GLY A 144 18.89 2.00 -2.01
N ALA A 145 18.63 0.89 -2.68
CA ALA A 145 18.87 0.75 -4.12
C ALA A 145 17.68 1.27 -4.93
N PRO A 146 17.89 2.08 -5.99
CA PRO A 146 16.79 2.52 -6.86
C PRO A 146 16.04 1.35 -7.48
N ILE A 147 14.70 1.48 -7.57
CA ILE A 147 13.81 0.50 -8.19
C ILE A 147 13.01 1.15 -9.32
N ALA A 148 12.55 0.33 -10.26
CA ALA A 148 11.72 0.78 -11.37
C ALA A 148 10.69 -0.28 -11.75
N ALA A 149 9.46 0.16 -12.05
CA ALA A 149 8.44 -0.68 -12.65
C ALA A 149 8.87 -1.12 -14.05
N THR A 150 8.42 -2.31 -14.46
CA THR A 150 8.74 -2.80 -15.81
C THR A 150 8.10 -1.93 -16.89
N THR A 151 8.83 -1.66 -17.95
CA THR A 151 8.40 -0.84 -19.08
C THR A 151 7.85 -1.69 -20.23
N GLY A 152 7.26 -1.03 -21.25
CA GLY A 152 6.73 -1.65 -22.46
C GLY A 152 5.23 -1.89 -22.41
N ALA A 153 4.57 -1.70 -23.57
CA ALA A 153 3.11 -1.79 -23.71
C ALA A 153 2.60 -3.22 -24.01
N SER A 154 3.49 -4.18 -24.27
CA SER A 154 3.09 -5.56 -24.58
C SER A 154 2.33 -6.19 -23.41
N LEU A 155 1.27 -6.93 -23.76
CA LEU A 155 0.54 -7.77 -22.82
C LEU A 155 0.95 -9.25 -22.93
N ASP A 156 2.07 -9.57 -23.56
CA ASP A 156 2.54 -10.95 -23.66
C ASP A 156 3.45 -11.29 -22.48
N GLN A 157 3.30 -12.53 -21.97
CA GLN A 157 4.14 -13.11 -20.91
C GLN A 157 4.20 -12.29 -19.62
N LEU A 158 3.09 -11.58 -19.26
CA LEU A 158 3.05 -10.77 -18.06
C LEU A 158 3.02 -11.64 -16.79
N ARG A 159 3.77 -11.20 -15.79
CA ARG A 159 3.66 -11.66 -14.39
C ARG A 159 2.56 -10.86 -13.72
N ILE A 160 1.46 -11.53 -13.36
CA ILE A 160 0.28 -10.85 -12.82
C ILE A 160 -0.06 -11.33 -11.41
N ALA A 161 -0.52 -10.40 -10.58
CA ALA A 161 -1.00 -10.66 -9.22
C ALA A 161 -2.38 -10.03 -8.99
N GLY A 162 -3.22 -10.64 -8.15
CA GLY A 162 -4.53 -10.08 -7.86
C GLY A 162 -5.49 -11.05 -7.19
N PRO A 163 -6.79 -10.68 -7.11
CA PRO A 163 -7.83 -11.58 -6.61
C PRO A 163 -7.88 -12.87 -7.41
N ARG A 164 -7.84 -14.00 -6.72
CA ARG A 164 -7.67 -15.34 -7.32
C ARG A 164 -8.62 -15.60 -8.51
N LYS A 165 -9.93 -15.41 -8.31
CA LYS A 165 -10.93 -15.67 -9.36
C LYS A 165 -10.73 -14.78 -10.60
N LEU A 166 -10.26 -13.55 -10.41
CA LEU A 166 -10.01 -12.64 -11.51
C LEU A 166 -8.76 -13.03 -12.30
N VAL A 167 -7.68 -13.35 -11.59
CA VAL A 167 -6.42 -13.80 -12.20
C VAL A 167 -6.62 -15.12 -12.95
N GLU A 168 -7.37 -16.08 -12.40
CA GLU A 168 -7.72 -17.33 -13.08
C GLU A 168 -8.46 -17.08 -14.40
N ARG A 169 -9.44 -16.16 -14.43
CA ARG A 169 -10.16 -15.80 -15.67
C ARG A 169 -9.23 -15.14 -16.69
N LEU A 170 -8.38 -14.20 -16.24
CA LEU A 170 -7.41 -13.53 -17.12
C LEU A 170 -6.46 -14.54 -17.76
N THR A 171 -5.94 -15.50 -17.01
CA THR A 171 -5.04 -16.54 -17.55
C THR A 171 -5.74 -17.53 -18.49
N MET A 172 -7.03 -17.79 -18.32
CA MET A 172 -7.81 -18.57 -19.31
C MET A 172 -7.88 -17.84 -20.68
N ARG A 173 -8.01 -16.50 -20.68
CA ARG A 173 -8.07 -15.70 -21.92
C ARG A 173 -6.70 -15.39 -22.50
N LYS A 174 -5.71 -15.27 -21.66
CA LYS A 174 -4.32 -14.96 -21.99
C LYS A 174 -3.39 -16.00 -21.35
N PRO A 175 -3.27 -17.20 -21.93
CA PRO A 175 -2.45 -18.28 -21.37
C PRO A 175 -0.96 -17.96 -21.25
N SER A 176 -0.50 -16.90 -21.92
CA SER A 176 0.88 -16.39 -21.81
C SER A 176 1.14 -15.67 -20.47
N PHE A 177 0.11 -15.35 -19.67
CA PHE A 177 0.30 -14.74 -18.37
C PHE A 177 0.82 -15.74 -17.34
N SER A 178 1.79 -15.30 -16.54
CA SER A 178 2.29 -16.03 -15.38
C SER A 178 1.69 -15.47 -14.10
N VAL A 179 1.08 -16.35 -13.29
CA VAL A 179 0.50 -15.94 -12.01
C VAL A 179 1.59 -15.89 -10.95
N MET A 180 1.73 -14.74 -10.31
CA MET A 180 2.64 -14.58 -9.17
C MET A 180 2.19 -15.38 -7.96
N PRO A 181 3.11 -15.84 -7.11
CA PRO A 181 2.75 -16.39 -5.81
C PRO A 181 1.83 -15.45 -5.05
N ARG A 182 0.91 -16.03 -4.27
CA ARG A 182 -0.05 -15.22 -3.52
C ARG A 182 0.67 -14.46 -2.40
N VAL A 183 0.58 -13.15 -2.42
CA VAL A 183 0.96 -12.24 -1.34
C VAL A 183 -0.31 -11.70 -0.71
N ARG A 184 -0.47 -11.89 0.61
CA ARG A 184 -1.68 -11.47 1.35
C ARG A 184 -1.66 -9.98 1.69
N SER A 185 -0.49 -9.42 2.00
CA SER A 185 -0.31 -7.98 2.09
C SER A 185 -0.62 -7.34 0.75
N LEU A 186 -1.58 -6.41 0.72
CA LEU A 186 -1.93 -5.71 -0.51
C LEU A 186 -0.86 -4.68 -0.86
N ALA A 187 -0.38 -3.93 0.11
CA ALA A 187 0.66 -2.93 -0.09
C ALA A 187 1.95 -3.58 -0.62
N LEU A 188 2.40 -4.72 -0.04
CA LEU A 188 3.57 -5.44 -0.52
C LEU A 188 3.37 -5.99 -1.94
N ARG A 189 2.18 -6.52 -2.26
CA ARG A 189 1.86 -7.00 -3.61
C ARG A 189 1.94 -5.88 -4.65
N LEU A 190 1.48 -4.67 -4.31
CA LEU A 190 1.59 -3.50 -5.18
C LEU A 190 3.05 -3.01 -5.27
N ALA A 191 3.80 -3.04 -4.17
CA ALA A 191 5.22 -2.68 -4.15
C ALA A 191 6.08 -3.59 -5.05
N GLN A 192 5.68 -4.86 -5.27
CA GLN A 192 6.34 -5.74 -6.24
C GLN A 192 6.27 -5.20 -7.67
N VAL A 193 5.25 -4.38 -8.01
CA VAL A 193 5.20 -3.69 -9.31
C VAL A 193 6.24 -2.58 -9.35
N ALA A 194 6.37 -1.79 -8.28
CA ALA A 194 7.42 -0.77 -8.18
C ALA A 194 8.82 -1.38 -8.26
N HIS A 195 9.01 -2.57 -7.68
CA HIS A 195 10.29 -3.29 -7.68
C HIS A 195 10.61 -3.95 -9.05
N GLY A 196 9.61 -4.14 -9.92
CA GLY A 196 9.78 -4.81 -11.20
C GLY A 196 9.68 -6.35 -11.13
N ASP A 197 9.32 -6.93 -9.98
CA ASP A 197 9.09 -8.37 -9.82
C ASP A 197 7.75 -8.82 -10.42
N CYS A 198 6.76 -7.93 -10.44
CA CYS A 198 5.44 -8.13 -10.97
C CYS A 198 5.16 -7.09 -12.06
N ASP A 199 4.55 -7.48 -13.17
CA ASP A 199 4.27 -6.55 -14.25
C ASP A 199 2.93 -5.84 -14.08
N VAL A 200 1.96 -6.52 -13.46
CA VAL A 200 0.64 -5.98 -13.15
C VAL A 200 0.11 -6.57 -11.84
N ALA A 201 -0.27 -5.71 -10.92
CA ALA A 201 -0.99 -6.12 -9.72
C ALA A 201 -2.39 -5.49 -9.67
N ILE A 202 -3.39 -6.27 -9.26
CA ILE A 202 -4.77 -5.84 -9.17
C ILE A 202 -5.17 -5.80 -7.69
N ALA A 203 -5.57 -4.63 -7.22
CA ALA A 203 -6.28 -4.46 -5.96
C ALA A 203 -7.78 -4.71 -6.20
N GLY A 204 -8.38 -5.59 -5.41
CA GLY A 204 -9.81 -5.86 -5.46
C GLY A 204 -10.65 -4.68 -4.97
N PRO A 205 -11.96 -4.73 -5.16
CA PRO A 205 -12.84 -3.74 -4.57
C PRO A 205 -12.79 -3.83 -3.02
N ASN A 206 -13.08 -2.70 -2.36
CA ASN A 206 -13.04 -2.52 -0.91
C ASN A 206 -11.65 -2.46 -0.27
N SER A 207 -10.60 -2.18 -1.05
CA SER A 207 -9.31 -1.78 -0.48
C SER A 207 -9.45 -0.41 0.20
N HIS A 208 -8.78 -0.21 1.33
CA HIS A 208 -8.84 1.04 2.07
C HIS A 208 -7.63 1.93 1.78
N ASP A 209 -7.70 3.19 2.24
CA ASP A 209 -6.62 4.16 2.10
C ASP A 209 -5.29 3.61 2.63
N TRP A 210 -5.29 2.94 3.77
CA TRP A 210 -4.08 2.40 4.41
C TRP A 210 -3.44 1.22 3.66
N ASP A 211 -4.23 0.41 2.94
CA ASP A 211 -3.74 -0.67 2.08
C ASP A 211 -2.97 -0.12 0.85
N LEU A 212 -3.22 1.15 0.47
CA LEU A 212 -2.89 1.67 -0.85
C LEU A 212 -1.90 2.83 -0.84
N ALA A 213 -2.02 3.77 0.11
CA ALA A 213 -1.38 5.09 0.02
C ALA A 213 0.15 5.02 -0.13
N ALA A 214 0.82 4.18 0.66
CA ALA A 214 2.27 4.02 0.55
C ALA A 214 2.67 3.35 -0.77
N ALA A 215 1.98 2.28 -1.15
CA ALA A 215 2.26 1.54 -2.37
C ALA A 215 1.98 2.38 -3.63
N ASP A 216 0.99 3.28 -3.60
CA ASP A 216 0.69 4.19 -4.70
C ASP A 216 1.90 5.09 -5.02
N LEU A 217 2.46 5.74 -4.01
CA LEU A 217 3.64 6.58 -4.21
C LEU A 217 4.85 5.75 -4.68
N LEU A 218 5.07 4.57 -4.10
CA LEU A 218 6.15 3.67 -4.53
C LEU A 218 6.03 3.32 -6.01
N VAL A 219 4.82 2.93 -6.46
CA VAL A 219 4.56 2.59 -7.86
C VAL A 219 4.73 3.84 -8.75
N HIS A 220 4.23 4.99 -8.32
CA HIS A 220 4.34 6.24 -9.07
C HIS A 220 5.79 6.67 -9.27
N GLU A 221 6.57 6.70 -8.19
CA GLU A 221 7.97 7.13 -8.21
C GLU A 221 8.89 6.11 -8.90
N ALA A 222 8.47 4.85 -8.99
CA ALA A 222 9.13 3.82 -9.79
C ALA A 222 8.76 3.87 -11.29
N GLY A 223 8.00 4.87 -11.75
CA GLY A 223 7.59 5.03 -13.15
C GLY A 223 6.34 4.24 -13.54
N GLY A 224 5.61 3.72 -12.57
CA GLY A 224 4.32 3.05 -12.75
C GLY A 224 3.11 3.98 -12.57
N LEU A 225 1.95 3.37 -12.50
CA LEU A 225 0.66 4.00 -12.21
C LEU A 225 -0.20 3.04 -11.39
N LEU A 226 -0.78 3.52 -10.30
CA LEU A 226 -1.90 2.89 -9.60
C LEU A 226 -3.16 3.71 -9.87
N ALA A 227 -4.15 3.10 -10.51
CA ALA A 227 -5.37 3.84 -10.85
C ALA A 227 -6.59 2.90 -11.02
N PRO A 228 -7.83 3.46 -10.97
CA PRO A 228 -9.03 2.74 -11.40
C PRO A 228 -8.96 2.28 -12.85
N VAL A 229 -9.73 1.25 -13.21
CA VAL A 229 -9.83 0.74 -14.60
C VAL A 229 -10.18 1.85 -15.59
N GLY A 230 -11.01 2.82 -15.18
CA GLY A 230 -11.39 3.98 -16.02
C GLY A 230 -10.32 5.09 -16.09
N GLY A 231 -9.15 4.89 -15.48
CA GLY A 231 -8.10 5.91 -15.37
C GLY A 231 -8.39 6.93 -14.25
N GLY A 232 -7.59 7.97 -14.21
CA GLY A 232 -7.60 8.99 -13.14
C GLY A 232 -6.67 8.61 -11.99
N GLY A 233 -6.45 9.55 -11.06
CA GLY A 233 -5.62 9.29 -9.87
C GLY A 233 -6.46 8.86 -8.67
N VAL A 234 -5.85 8.13 -7.77
CA VAL A 234 -6.43 7.82 -6.46
C VAL A 234 -6.35 9.06 -5.58
N ILE A 235 -7.44 9.43 -4.90
CA ILE A 235 -7.49 10.52 -3.93
C ILE A 235 -7.75 9.90 -2.55
N TYR A 236 -6.89 10.20 -1.62
CA TYR A 236 -6.95 9.75 -0.22
C TYR A 236 -7.63 10.78 0.68
N ASN A 237 -7.81 10.44 1.96
CA ASN A 237 -8.44 11.32 2.95
C ASN A 237 -9.85 11.79 2.56
N ARG A 238 -10.67 10.88 2.05
CA ARG A 238 -12.08 11.16 1.78
C ARG A 238 -12.98 10.65 2.92
N PRO A 239 -14.24 11.09 3.01
CA PRO A 239 -15.19 10.53 3.97
C PRO A 239 -15.40 9.01 3.81
N VAL A 240 -15.30 8.50 2.59
CA VAL A 240 -15.33 7.08 2.27
C VAL A 240 -13.91 6.64 1.95
N LEU A 241 -13.35 5.82 2.83
CA LEU A 241 -11.96 5.33 2.75
C LEU A 241 -11.77 4.14 1.79
N ARG A 242 -12.87 3.60 1.25
CA ARG A 242 -12.84 2.42 0.38
C ARG A 242 -12.73 2.81 -1.09
N HIS A 243 -11.94 2.02 -1.80
CA HIS A 243 -11.72 2.17 -3.23
C HIS A 243 -12.34 1.01 -4.01
N GLY A 244 -12.64 1.26 -5.29
CA GLY A 244 -13.01 0.23 -6.24
C GLY A 244 -11.81 -0.61 -6.67
N THR A 245 -11.97 -1.39 -7.73
CA THR A 245 -10.85 -2.15 -8.30
C THR A 245 -9.82 -1.21 -8.91
N LEU A 246 -8.55 -1.36 -8.51
CA LEU A 246 -7.41 -0.60 -9.00
C LEU A 246 -6.41 -1.53 -9.71
N ILE A 247 -5.67 -0.97 -10.65
CA ILE A 247 -4.57 -1.63 -11.36
C ILE A 247 -3.29 -0.88 -11.06
N ALA A 248 -2.23 -1.61 -10.68
CA ALA A 248 -0.86 -1.12 -10.64
C ALA A 248 -0.08 -1.75 -11.79
N ALA A 249 0.56 -0.94 -12.62
CA ALA A 249 1.39 -1.38 -13.74
C ALA A 249 2.37 -0.28 -14.17
N GLY A 250 3.36 -0.62 -14.99
CA GLY A 250 4.14 0.39 -15.72
C GLY A 250 3.22 1.27 -16.57
N ARG A 251 3.55 2.58 -16.69
CA ARG A 251 2.67 3.56 -17.37
C ARG A 251 2.29 3.15 -18.79
N ASP A 252 3.25 2.63 -19.55
CA ASP A 252 3.03 2.23 -20.94
C ASP A 252 2.05 1.06 -21.08
N ARG A 253 1.97 0.21 -20.06
CA ARG A 253 1.15 -1.01 -20.06
C ARG A 253 -0.24 -0.78 -19.50
N PHE A 254 -0.39 0.24 -18.64
CA PHE A 254 -1.61 0.46 -17.86
C PHE A 254 -2.87 0.53 -18.75
N ALA A 255 -2.85 1.35 -19.80
CA ALA A 255 -4.03 1.56 -20.65
C ALA A 255 -4.50 0.27 -21.33
N ALA A 256 -3.58 -0.49 -21.93
CA ALA A 256 -3.89 -1.75 -22.61
C ALA A 256 -4.39 -2.82 -21.64
N PHE A 257 -3.83 -2.88 -20.42
CA PHE A 257 -4.31 -3.83 -19.41
C PHE A 257 -5.66 -3.41 -18.81
N ALA A 258 -5.90 -2.10 -18.64
CA ALA A 258 -7.18 -1.57 -18.17
C ALA A 258 -8.32 -1.89 -19.16
N GLU A 259 -8.06 -1.77 -20.47
CA GLU A 259 -9.00 -2.17 -21.53
C GLU A 259 -9.32 -3.67 -21.44
N LEU A 260 -8.30 -4.54 -21.38
CA LEU A 260 -8.48 -5.98 -21.20
C LEU A 260 -9.33 -6.31 -19.96
N LEU A 261 -9.12 -5.61 -18.84
CA LEU A 261 -9.87 -5.84 -17.60
C LEU A 261 -11.30 -5.27 -17.68
N GLY A 262 -11.52 -4.17 -18.42
CA GLY A 262 -12.83 -3.59 -18.68
C GLY A 262 -13.75 -4.55 -19.43
N ASP A 263 -13.23 -5.20 -20.48
CA ASP A 263 -13.95 -6.23 -21.25
C ASP A 263 -14.38 -7.43 -20.40
N GLU A 264 -13.58 -7.78 -19.37
CA GLU A 264 -13.91 -8.85 -18.42
C GLU A 264 -15.15 -8.55 -17.58
N ARG A 265 -15.36 -7.28 -17.21
CA ARG A 265 -16.53 -6.87 -16.41
C ARG A 265 -17.80 -6.89 -17.21
N LEU A 266 -17.74 -6.51 -18.50
CA LEU A 266 -18.87 -6.53 -19.42
C LEU A 266 -19.30 -7.96 -19.78
N ALA A 267 -18.38 -8.92 -19.80
CA ALA A 267 -18.69 -10.31 -20.09
C ALA A 267 -19.26 -11.08 -18.87
N SER A 268 -19.25 -10.48 -17.68
CA SER A 268 -19.66 -11.09 -16.40
C SER A 268 -20.98 -10.53 -15.84
N SER A 269 -21.56 -9.51 -16.49
CA SER A 269 -22.86 -8.89 -16.20
C SER A 269 -23.93 -9.46 -17.14
#